data_09981a3b88ae75a03fbd1acdb93b1fd6
#
_entry.id   09981a3b88ae75a03fbd1acdb93b1fd6
#
_cell.length_a   1.000
_cell.length_b   1.000
_cell.length_c   1.000
_cell.angle_alpha   90.00
_cell.angle_beta   90.00
_cell.angle_gamma   90.00
#
_symmetry.space_group_name_H-M   'P 1'
#
loop_
_entity.id
_entity.type
_entity.pdbx_description
1 polymer ?
#
loop_
_entity_poly.entity_id
_entity_poly.type
_entity_poly.pdbx_seq_one_letter_code
_entity_poly.pdbx_strand_id
1 'polypeptide(L)'
;MLSSILIALVAAGSAKAAGGLQGLLTVPETFPNLKACLSEPLTYSCENTTAIQNTCCSPTPGGLVLQTQFWSTYTGLEHKGQLLPKGSWTIHGLWPDNCDGSFEQYCDFSRQFDPAPSPAVLPNGTTIPAWKGPGVDTFVAKFKRVDLLDYMNKYWINQGAPNADFWAHEFSKHATCTSTFDVACYADYKKNQEVVDFFDAVVRAFKMFPTFDMLAAAGIVPSNKTTYTLDQFQTALKTQTGAVPYLGCGKNGTVLQEVWYFNHVLGSEQFGHFKPLDSTTKTSCSSTAGIHYYERTPSSEHEVRILP
;
A
#
# COMPACT_ATOMS: atom_id res chain seq x y z
N MET A 1 9.97 0.89 70.87
CA MET A 1 10.71 0.67 69.65
C MET A 1 9.80 1.10 68.50
N LEU A 2 9.95 2.35 68.05
CA LEU A 2 9.17 2.92 66.95
C LEU A 2 9.96 2.69 65.66
N SER A 3 9.39 1.96 64.73
CA SER A 3 9.92 1.80 63.38
C SER A 3 9.32 2.86 62.47
N SER A 4 10.13 3.78 62.01
CA SER A 4 9.76 4.82 61.04
C SER A 4 9.74 4.24 59.63
N ILE A 5 8.57 4.25 58.99
CA ILE A 5 8.42 3.91 57.56
C ILE A 5 8.67 5.16 56.76
N LEU A 6 9.75 5.16 55.97
CA LEU A 6 10.01 6.18 54.95
C LEU A 6 9.16 5.90 53.73
N ILE A 7 8.22 6.82 53.43
CA ILE A 7 7.48 6.82 52.18
C ILE A 7 8.30 7.63 51.18
N ALA A 8 8.84 6.93 50.19
CA ALA A 8 9.49 7.60 49.05
C ALA A 8 8.41 8.06 48.06
N LEU A 9 8.24 9.38 47.94
CA LEU A 9 7.46 9.98 46.87
C LEU A 9 8.23 9.79 45.54
N VAL A 10 7.71 8.96 44.67
CA VAL A 10 8.16 8.91 43.27
C VAL A 10 7.49 10.07 42.55
N ALA A 11 8.22 11.11 42.26
CA ALA A 11 7.76 12.15 41.34
C ALA A 11 7.73 11.60 39.93
N ALA A 12 6.51 11.40 39.41
CA ALA A 12 6.27 11.08 38.00
C ALA A 12 6.63 12.29 37.16
N GLY A 13 7.85 12.34 36.66
CA GLY A 13 8.30 13.31 35.69
C GLY A 13 7.57 13.08 34.37
N SER A 14 6.74 14.01 33.95
CA SER A 14 6.16 14.05 32.62
C SER A 14 7.29 14.20 31.59
N ALA A 15 7.79 13.10 31.05
CA ALA A 15 8.70 13.11 29.93
C ALA A 15 7.92 13.58 28.71
N LYS A 16 8.32 14.75 28.20
CA LYS A 16 7.81 15.30 26.95
C LYS A 16 8.04 14.28 25.83
N ALA A 17 6.99 13.78 25.23
CA ALA A 17 6.98 12.89 24.09
C ALA A 17 7.40 13.57 22.77
N ALA A 18 8.36 14.47 22.81
CA ALA A 18 8.88 15.17 21.61
C ALA A 18 10.07 14.45 20.95
N GLY A 19 10.59 13.36 21.53
CA GLY A 19 11.77 12.64 21.00
C GLY A 19 11.44 11.38 20.20
N GLY A 20 10.18 10.94 20.16
CA GLY A 20 9.81 9.61 19.63
C GLY A 20 9.64 9.51 18.12
N LEU A 21 9.39 10.60 17.42
CA LEU A 21 9.06 10.58 15.98
C LEU A 21 10.27 10.72 15.06
N GLN A 22 11.36 11.33 15.51
CA GLN A 22 12.60 11.47 14.71
C GLN A 22 13.31 10.15 14.42
N GLY A 23 13.08 9.09 15.21
CA GLY A 23 13.66 7.76 15.00
C GLY A 23 12.87 6.88 14.00
N LEU A 24 11.66 7.29 13.60
CA LEU A 24 10.80 6.52 12.70
C LEU A 24 11.03 6.84 11.23
N LEU A 25 11.67 7.96 10.90
CA LEU A 25 11.94 8.38 9.55
C LEU A 25 13.41 8.15 9.21
N THR A 26 13.76 6.96 8.72
CA THR A 26 15.05 6.75 8.04
C THR A 26 14.92 7.31 6.63
N VAL A 27 15.44 8.52 6.47
CA VAL A 27 15.35 9.24 5.21
C VAL A 27 16.66 9.09 4.45
N PRO A 28 16.63 8.61 3.18
CA PRO A 28 17.78 8.67 2.32
C PRO A 28 18.16 10.13 2.01
N GLU A 29 19.46 10.41 1.94
CA GLU A 29 20.02 11.75 1.65
C GLU A 29 19.63 12.33 0.28
N THR A 30 18.88 11.58 -0.53
CA THR A 30 18.57 11.88 -1.94
C THR A 30 17.35 12.79 -2.13
N PHE A 31 16.60 13.11 -1.07
CA PHE A 31 15.47 14.04 -1.16
C PHE A 31 15.91 15.46 -0.83
N PRO A 32 15.81 16.44 -1.76
CA PRO A 32 16.34 17.79 -1.58
C PRO A 32 15.71 18.54 -0.41
N ASN A 33 14.44 18.28 -0.14
CA ASN A 33 13.66 19.04 0.82
C ASN A 33 13.47 18.33 2.16
N LEU A 34 14.14 17.22 2.36
CA LEU A 34 13.86 16.38 3.51
C LEU A 34 14.42 16.91 4.82
N LYS A 35 15.58 17.57 4.81
CA LYS A 35 16.09 18.29 6.00
C LYS A 35 15.15 19.40 6.40
N ALA A 36 14.53 20.09 5.41
CA ALA A 36 13.49 21.07 5.65
C ALA A 36 12.24 20.43 6.27
N CYS A 37 11.85 19.23 5.80
CA CYS A 37 10.71 18.49 6.33
C CYS A 37 10.89 18.07 7.79
N LEU A 38 12.12 17.74 8.23
CA LEU A 38 12.42 17.40 9.62
C LEU A 38 12.36 18.59 10.57
N SER A 39 12.48 19.81 10.05
CA SER A 39 12.42 21.05 10.86
C SER A 39 11.02 21.62 10.99
N GLU A 40 10.06 21.17 10.17
CA GLU A 40 8.67 21.57 10.25
C GLU A 40 7.89 20.68 11.25
N PRO A 41 6.85 21.21 11.92
CA PRO A 41 5.97 20.36 12.72
C PRO A 41 5.25 19.38 11.80
N LEU A 42 5.67 18.13 11.82
CA LEU A 42 5.05 17.06 11.03
C LEU A 42 3.65 16.76 11.60
N THR A 43 2.65 16.84 10.74
CA THR A 43 1.28 16.39 11.01
C THR A 43 0.93 15.26 10.04
N TYR A 44 0.02 14.40 10.44
CA TYR A 44 -0.51 13.41 9.51
C TYR A 44 -1.25 14.10 8.37
N SER A 45 -1.12 13.56 7.17
CA SER A 45 -1.91 13.98 6.02
C SER A 45 -3.40 13.91 6.36
N CYS A 46 -4.19 14.82 5.78
CA CYS A 46 -5.63 14.97 6.05
C CYS A 46 -6.02 15.38 7.49
N GLU A 47 -5.10 15.48 8.43
CA GLU A 47 -5.39 15.90 9.81
C GLU A 47 -5.05 17.39 10.07
N ASN A 48 -4.44 18.05 9.10
CA ASN A 48 -4.11 19.46 9.18
C ASN A 48 -5.07 20.29 8.33
N THR A 49 -5.65 21.34 8.92
CA THR A 49 -6.51 22.31 8.22
C THR A 49 -5.72 23.45 7.58
N THR A 50 -4.42 23.57 7.89
CA THR A 50 -3.53 24.55 7.28
C THR A 50 -2.95 24.01 5.98
N ALA A 51 -2.92 24.84 4.94
CA ALA A 51 -2.34 24.45 3.66
C ALA A 51 -0.86 24.07 3.81
N ILE A 52 -0.51 22.87 3.30
CA ILE A 52 0.87 22.39 3.30
C ILE A 52 1.65 23.14 2.24
N GLN A 53 2.72 23.83 2.66
CA GLN A 53 3.55 24.64 1.76
C GLN A 53 4.57 23.79 1.00
N ASN A 54 5.13 22.78 1.64
CA ASN A 54 6.08 21.88 1.02
C ASN A 54 5.43 20.51 0.77
N THR A 55 4.89 20.34 -0.43
CA THR A 55 4.18 19.12 -0.85
C THR A 55 5.08 17.89 -0.99
N CYS A 56 6.39 18.07 -0.96
CA CYS A 56 7.34 16.95 -0.88
C CYS A 56 7.42 16.33 0.52
N CYS A 57 6.97 17.07 1.55
CA CYS A 57 7.03 16.62 2.94
C CYS A 57 5.78 15.89 3.41
N SER A 58 4.67 16.01 2.67
CA SER A 58 3.41 15.35 2.99
C SER A 58 2.59 15.21 1.71
N PRO A 59 1.99 14.05 1.44
CA PRO A 59 1.20 13.87 0.22
C PRO A 59 -0.01 14.82 0.24
N THR A 60 -0.04 15.74 -0.75
CA THR A 60 -1.12 16.70 -0.97
C THR A 60 -1.02 17.27 -2.40
N PRO A 61 -1.93 16.90 -3.34
CA PRO A 61 -3.02 15.92 -3.17
C PRO A 61 -2.53 14.52 -2.81
N GLY A 62 -3.48 13.59 -2.57
CA GLY A 62 -3.18 12.18 -2.34
C GLY A 62 -2.90 11.82 -0.87
N GLY A 63 -3.43 12.61 0.08
CA GLY A 63 -3.13 12.43 1.50
C GLY A 63 -3.84 11.27 2.20
N LEU A 64 -4.91 10.71 1.62
CA LEU A 64 -5.54 9.47 2.07
C LEU A 64 -4.94 8.31 1.26
N VAL A 65 -4.01 7.59 1.86
CA VAL A 65 -3.23 6.56 1.17
C VAL A 65 -3.82 5.18 1.42
N LEU A 66 -4.18 4.47 0.34
CA LEU A 66 -4.76 3.14 0.39
C LEU A 66 -3.73 2.09 -0.03
N GLN A 67 -3.34 1.21 0.89
CA GLN A 67 -2.62 -0.01 0.53
C GLN A 67 -3.64 -1.09 0.16
N THR A 68 -3.60 -1.58 -1.08
CA THR A 68 -4.61 -2.47 -1.64
C THR A 68 -4.01 -3.82 -2.02
N GLN A 69 -4.77 -4.90 -1.78
CA GLN A 69 -4.33 -6.27 -2.01
C GLN A 69 -5.42 -7.09 -2.68
N PHE A 70 -4.98 -8.08 -3.49
CA PHE A 70 -5.85 -9.08 -4.10
C PHE A 70 -5.70 -10.46 -3.45
N TRP A 71 -6.82 -11.18 -3.42
CA TRP A 71 -6.84 -12.63 -3.28
C TRP A 71 -7.31 -13.28 -4.57
N SER A 72 -6.38 -13.66 -5.42
CA SER A 72 -6.64 -14.45 -6.63
C SER A 72 -6.46 -15.93 -6.34
N THR A 73 -7.25 -16.79 -6.99
CA THR A 73 -7.16 -18.26 -6.85
C THR A 73 -6.38 -18.93 -7.97
N TYR A 74 -6.06 -18.19 -9.02
CA TYR A 74 -5.23 -18.61 -10.15
C TYR A 74 -4.65 -17.37 -10.85
N THR A 75 -3.63 -17.53 -11.70
CA THR A 75 -3.07 -16.43 -12.50
C THR A 75 -3.56 -16.41 -13.93
N GLY A 76 -3.87 -17.57 -14.51
CA GLY A 76 -4.16 -17.74 -15.93
C GLY A 76 -2.91 -17.90 -16.81
N LEU A 77 -1.72 -17.68 -16.25
CA LEU A 77 -0.43 -17.82 -16.91
C LEU A 77 0.52 -18.79 -16.20
N GLU A 78 -0.03 -19.74 -15.44
CA GLU A 78 0.74 -20.79 -14.74
C GLU A 78 1.64 -21.56 -15.68
N HIS A 79 1.15 -21.83 -16.90
CA HIS A 79 1.92 -22.51 -17.95
C HIS A 79 3.14 -21.70 -18.45
N LYS A 80 3.20 -20.40 -18.12
CA LYS A 80 4.34 -19.51 -18.38
C LYS A 80 5.17 -19.25 -17.13
N GLY A 81 4.87 -19.95 -16.02
CA GLY A 81 5.58 -19.81 -14.74
C GLY A 81 5.16 -18.62 -13.88
N GLN A 82 4.05 -17.93 -14.21
CA GLN A 82 3.49 -16.93 -13.33
C GLN A 82 2.70 -17.64 -12.22
N LEU A 83 3.13 -17.49 -10.97
CA LEU A 83 2.56 -18.19 -9.82
C LEU A 83 2.20 -17.22 -8.70
N LEU A 84 1.24 -17.61 -7.87
CA LEU A 84 0.83 -16.87 -6.67
C LEU A 84 1.71 -17.25 -5.47
N PRO A 85 1.99 -16.31 -4.55
CA PRO A 85 2.79 -16.59 -3.35
C PRO A 85 1.98 -17.42 -2.36
N LYS A 86 2.52 -18.57 -1.94
CA LYS A 86 1.88 -19.40 -0.92
C LYS A 86 1.80 -18.68 0.42
N GLY A 87 0.66 -18.78 1.10
CA GLY A 87 0.46 -18.17 2.42
C GLY A 87 0.52 -16.63 2.42
N SER A 88 0.22 -15.98 1.30
CA SER A 88 0.20 -14.51 1.21
C SER A 88 -0.83 -14.03 0.21
N TRP A 89 -1.38 -12.87 0.45
CA TRP A 89 -2.10 -12.07 -0.55
C TRP A 89 -1.12 -11.52 -1.59
N THR A 90 -1.62 -10.93 -2.66
CA THR A 90 -0.80 -10.22 -3.65
C THR A 90 -1.06 -8.73 -3.58
N ILE A 91 -0.07 -7.94 -3.97
CA ILE A 91 -0.20 -6.50 -4.06
C ILE A 91 -1.17 -6.17 -5.19
N HIS A 92 -2.11 -5.23 -4.94
CA HIS A 92 -2.81 -4.52 -5.97
C HIS A 92 -2.06 -3.21 -6.23
N GLY A 93 -1.99 -2.31 -5.26
CA GLY A 93 -1.29 -1.04 -5.40
C GLY A 93 -1.19 -0.23 -4.12
N LEU A 94 -0.80 1.02 -4.29
CA LEU A 94 -0.77 2.06 -3.27
C LEU A 94 -1.39 3.31 -3.89
N TRP A 95 -2.57 3.70 -3.43
CA TRP A 95 -3.40 4.70 -4.09
C TRP A 95 -3.53 5.98 -3.28
N PRO A 96 -3.37 7.15 -3.92
CA PRO A 96 -3.51 8.44 -3.28
C PRO A 96 -4.93 8.99 -3.47
N ASP A 97 -5.81 8.71 -2.52
CA ASP A 97 -7.10 9.38 -2.50
C ASP A 97 -7.00 10.77 -1.86
N ASN A 98 -7.91 11.65 -2.19
CA ASN A 98 -8.08 12.93 -1.53
C ASN A 98 -8.68 12.73 -0.12
N CYS A 99 -8.49 13.71 0.75
CA CYS A 99 -8.97 13.62 2.14
C CYS A 99 -10.49 13.49 2.28
N ASP A 100 -11.25 13.83 1.25
CA ASP A 100 -12.70 13.65 1.18
C ASP A 100 -13.14 12.30 0.59
N GLY A 101 -12.16 11.44 0.22
CA GLY A 101 -12.38 10.12 -0.38
C GLY A 101 -12.61 10.16 -1.89
N SER A 102 -12.54 11.32 -2.54
CA SER A 102 -12.44 11.41 -3.99
C SER A 102 -11.03 11.04 -4.46
N PHE A 103 -10.86 10.76 -5.75
CA PHE A 103 -9.55 10.41 -6.30
C PHE A 103 -9.35 11.01 -7.69
N GLU A 104 -8.09 11.21 -8.02
CA GLU A 104 -7.60 11.57 -9.34
C GLU A 104 -6.84 10.41 -9.96
N GLN A 105 -6.56 10.48 -11.25
CA GLN A 105 -5.86 9.43 -11.96
C GLN A 105 -5.10 9.98 -13.16
N TYR A 106 -3.92 9.41 -13.46
CA TYR A 106 -3.05 9.82 -14.56
C TYR A 106 -2.74 11.33 -14.53
N CYS A 107 -2.31 11.83 -13.39
CA CYS A 107 -2.14 13.26 -13.13
C CYS A 107 -0.96 13.90 -13.89
N ASP A 108 0.00 13.09 -14.37
CA ASP A 108 1.15 13.56 -15.12
C ASP A 108 1.46 12.68 -16.33
N PHE A 109 1.06 13.12 -17.52
CA PHE A 109 1.30 12.38 -18.77
C PHE A 109 2.78 12.32 -19.20
N SER A 110 3.64 13.15 -18.65
CA SER A 110 5.08 13.08 -18.92
C SER A 110 5.73 11.86 -18.25
N ARG A 111 5.09 11.32 -17.23
CA ARG A 111 5.45 10.12 -16.47
C ARG A 111 4.46 8.96 -16.68
N GLN A 112 3.70 8.99 -17.78
CA GLN A 112 2.76 7.94 -18.13
C GLN A 112 3.52 6.80 -18.85
N PHE A 113 3.59 5.62 -18.23
CA PHE A 113 4.29 4.43 -18.71
C PHE A 113 3.37 3.22 -18.93
N ASP A 114 2.06 3.39 -18.75
CA ASP A 114 1.05 2.34 -18.95
C ASP A 114 0.86 2.05 -20.44
N PRO A 115 1.13 0.81 -20.92
CA PRO A 115 0.93 0.46 -22.32
C PRO A 115 -0.54 0.35 -22.73
N ALA A 116 -1.45 0.18 -21.75
CA ALA A 116 -2.88 0.00 -21.98
C ALA A 116 -3.73 0.73 -20.92
N PRO A 117 -3.73 2.08 -20.92
CA PRO A 117 -4.41 2.88 -19.90
C PRO A 117 -5.87 2.50 -19.70
N SER A 118 -6.28 2.41 -18.44
CA SER A 118 -7.65 2.13 -18.05
C SER A 118 -8.09 3.06 -16.90
N PRO A 119 -9.01 4.02 -17.19
CA PRO A 119 -9.69 4.27 -18.46
C PRO A 119 -8.74 4.79 -19.55
N ALA A 120 -9.08 4.57 -20.81
CA ALA A 120 -8.33 5.15 -21.95
C ALA A 120 -8.62 6.64 -22.16
N VAL A 121 -9.71 7.14 -21.58
CA VAL A 121 -10.16 8.53 -21.66
C VAL A 121 -10.60 8.97 -20.27
N LEU A 122 -10.09 10.09 -19.80
CA LEU A 122 -10.48 10.68 -18.53
C LEU A 122 -11.91 11.27 -18.58
N PRO A 123 -12.59 11.49 -17.44
CA PRO A 123 -13.93 12.06 -17.38
C PRO A 123 -14.08 13.42 -18.08
N ASN A 124 -13.01 14.19 -18.17
CA ASN A 124 -12.96 15.47 -18.87
C ASN A 124 -12.79 15.36 -20.39
N GLY A 125 -12.78 14.12 -20.94
CA GLY A 125 -12.61 13.85 -22.38
C GLY A 125 -11.16 13.76 -22.85
N THR A 126 -10.18 13.90 -21.99
CA THR A 126 -8.74 13.81 -22.35
C THR A 126 -8.35 12.34 -22.58
N THR A 127 -7.83 12.03 -23.76
CA THR A 127 -7.29 10.70 -24.07
C THR A 127 -5.92 10.51 -23.41
N ILE A 128 -5.72 9.39 -22.71
CA ILE A 128 -4.46 9.02 -22.09
C ILE A 128 -3.59 8.34 -23.15
N PRO A 129 -2.37 8.85 -23.45
CA PRO A 129 -1.51 8.26 -24.46
C PRO A 129 -0.95 6.91 -23.97
N ALA A 130 -1.18 5.83 -24.74
CA ALA A 130 -0.58 4.54 -24.43
C ALA A 130 0.95 4.57 -24.59
N TRP A 131 1.69 4.07 -23.61
CA TRP A 131 3.15 4.01 -23.64
C TRP A 131 3.66 3.01 -24.70
N LYS A 132 4.70 3.40 -25.41
CA LYS A 132 5.34 2.59 -26.46
C LYS A 132 6.83 2.32 -26.18
N GLY A 133 7.33 2.80 -25.05
CA GLY A 133 8.73 2.63 -24.64
C GLY A 133 8.99 1.33 -23.88
N PRO A 134 10.19 1.22 -23.28
CA PRO A 134 10.54 0.07 -22.44
C PRO A 134 9.61 -0.09 -21.22
N GLY A 135 9.42 -1.33 -20.76
CA GLY A 135 8.65 -1.61 -19.55
C GLY A 135 9.31 -1.04 -18.28
N VAL A 136 8.50 -0.79 -17.26
CA VAL A 136 8.97 -0.20 -15.99
C VAL A 136 9.92 -1.10 -15.22
N ASP A 137 9.87 -2.41 -15.43
CA ASP A 137 10.83 -3.39 -14.92
C ASP A 137 12.27 -3.07 -15.35
N THR A 138 12.45 -2.54 -16.57
CA THR A 138 13.77 -2.11 -17.08
C THR A 138 14.28 -0.88 -16.33
N PHE A 139 13.38 -0.03 -15.79
CA PHE A 139 13.79 1.12 -14.97
C PHE A 139 14.35 0.63 -13.64
N VAL A 140 13.66 -0.28 -12.98
CA VAL A 140 14.12 -0.90 -11.72
C VAL A 140 15.47 -1.60 -11.91
N ALA A 141 15.64 -2.33 -13.02
CA ALA A 141 16.89 -3.02 -13.37
C ALA A 141 18.07 -2.03 -13.54
N LYS A 142 17.84 -0.85 -14.13
CA LYS A 142 18.89 0.19 -14.29
C LYS A 142 19.39 0.71 -12.94
N PHE A 143 18.56 0.74 -11.92
CA PHE A 143 18.95 1.08 -10.55
C PHE A 143 19.55 -0.11 -9.79
N LYS A 144 19.75 -1.26 -10.45
CA LYS A 144 20.31 -2.50 -9.88
C LYS A 144 19.50 -3.07 -8.71
N ARG A 145 18.18 -2.76 -8.65
CA ARG A 145 17.26 -3.21 -7.64
C ARG A 145 16.65 -4.57 -8.00
N VAL A 146 17.53 -5.58 -8.17
CA VAL A 146 17.13 -6.98 -8.44
C VAL A 146 16.30 -7.54 -7.29
N ASP A 147 16.66 -7.19 -6.05
CA ASP A 147 15.91 -7.50 -4.85
C ASP A 147 14.44 -7.07 -4.92
N LEU A 148 14.21 -5.85 -5.39
CA LEU A 148 12.87 -5.30 -5.57
C LEU A 148 12.11 -6.02 -6.69
N LEU A 149 12.76 -6.26 -7.85
CA LEU A 149 12.16 -7.00 -8.96
C LEU A 149 11.76 -8.42 -8.57
N ASP A 150 12.62 -9.13 -7.84
CA ASP A 150 12.34 -10.49 -7.38
C ASP A 150 11.14 -10.51 -6.42
N TYR A 151 11.07 -9.51 -5.52
CA TYR A 151 9.93 -9.37 -4.62
C TYR A 151 8.63 -9.06 -5.37
N MET A 152 8.67 -8.10 -6.31
CA MET A 152 7.52 -7.71 -7.12
C MET A 152 7.03 -8.87 -8.01
N ASN A 153 7.93 -9.61 -8.64
CA ASN A 153 7.57 -10.79 -9.45
C ASN A 153 6.90 -11.89 -8.62
N LYS A 154 7.18 -11.97 -7.33
CA LYS A 154 6.56 -12.95 -6.43
C LYS A 154 5.22 -12.48 -5.85
N TYR A 155 5.12 -11.19 -5.50
CA TYR A 155 4.00 -10.69 -4.71
C TYR A 155 3.10 -9.69 -5.44
N TRP A 156 3.49 -9.19 -6.61
CA TRP A 156 2.70 -8.20 -7.37
C TRP A 156 2.36 -8.73 -8.76
N ILE A 157 1.32 -9.56 -8.78
CA ILE A 157 0.97 -10.42 -9.91
C ILE A 157 -0.16 -9.80 -10.73
N ASN A 158 0.07 -9.68 -12.04
CA ASN A 158 -0.95 -9.30 -13.00
C ASN A 158 -1.69 -10.54 -13.52
N GLN A 159 -2.89 -10.79 -13.03
CA GLN A 159 -3.67 -11.94 -13.45
C GLN A 159 -3.95 -11.91 -14.96
N GLY A 160 -3.43 -12.88 -15.70
CA GLY A 160 -3.68 -13.06 -17.12
C GLY A 160 -2.81 -12.19 -18.06
N ALA A 161 -1.86 -11.38 -17.53
CA ALA A 161 -0.99 -10.53 -18.32
C ALA A 161 0.43 -10.41 -17.68
N PRO A 162 1.42 -9.81 -18.38
CA PRO A 162 2.74 -9.56 -17.80
C PRO A 162 2.66 -8.66 -16.56
N ASN A 163 3.43 -9.00 -15.51
CA ASN A 163 3.43 -8.23 -14.27
C ASN A 163 3.85 -6.75 -14.50
N ALA A 164 4.83 -6.50 -15.36
CA ALA A 164 5.34 -5.16 -15.63
C ALA A 164 4.28 -4.19 -16.18
N ASP A 165 3.29 -4.70 -16.92
CA ASP A 165 2.18 -3.88 -17.44
C ASP A 165 1.29 -3.39 -16.30
N PHE A 166 1.04 -4.23 -15.30
CA PHE A 166 0.27 -3.85 -14.12
C PHE A 166 1.05 -2.85 -13.25
N TRP A 167 2.35 -3.06 -13.04
CA TRP A 167 3.18 -2.11 -12.31
C TRP A 167 3.22 -0.74 -12.99
N ALA A 168 3.27 -0.73 -14.34
CA ALA A 168 3.21 0.50 -15.14
C ALA A 168 1.87 1.20 -14.99
N HIS A 169 0.77 0.44 -14.94
CA HIS A 169 -0.57 0.94 -14.67
C HIS A 169 -0.66 1.60 -13.30
N GLU A 170 -0.25 0.90 -12.26
CA GLU A 170 -0.30 1.38 -10.87
C GLU A 170 0.55 2.65 -10.67
N PHE A 171 1.74 2.70 -11.26
CA PHE A 171 2.54 3.92 -11.22
C PHE A 171 1.86 5.07 -11.97
N SER A 172 1.49 4.83 -13.23
CA SER A 172 1.00 5.90 -14.12
C SER A 172 -0.33 6.47 -13.67
N LYS A 173 -1.23 5.61 -13.21
CA LYS A 173 -2.57 5.98 -12.78
C LYS A 173 -2.58 6.62 -11.40
N HIS A 174 -1.81 6.08 -10.47
CA HIS A 174 -1.89 6.41 -9.06
C HIS A 174 -0.70 7.24 -8.57
N ALA A 175 0.54 6.78 -8.73
CA ALA A 175 1.72 7.48 -8.19
C ALA A 175 1.90 8.88 -8.76
N THR A 176 1.50 9.13 -10.02
CA THR A 176 1.57 10.45 -10.63
C THR A 176 0.66 11.49 -9.99
N CYS A 177 -0.29 11.04 -9.16
CA CYS A 177 -1.21 11.89 -8.39
C CYS A 177 -0.74 12.12 -6.94
N THR A 178 0.40 11.57 -6.54
CA THR A 178 0.99 11.78 -5.21
C THR A 178 2.09 12.84 -5.28
N SER A 179 1.92 13.95 -4.61
CA SER A 179 2.88 15.08 -4.68
C SER A 179 4.29 14.72 -4.22
N THR A 180 4.44 13.78 -3.27
CA THR A 180 5.76 13.41 -2.74
C THR A 180 6.61 12.61 -3.74
N PHE A 181 6.03 12.10 -4.84
CA PHE A 181 6.75 11.46 -5.95
C PHE A 181 7.02 12.43 -7.11
N ASP A 182 6.74 13.72 -6.97
CA ASP A 182 7.07 14.68 -8.00
C ASP A 182 8.58 14.81 -8.18
N VAL A 183 9.02 14.85 -9.44
CA VAL A 183 10.44 14.93 -9.80
C VAL A 183 11.15 16.11 -9.13
N ALA A 184 10.43 17.22 -8.93
CA ALA A 184 10.95 18.40 -8.24
C ALA A 184 11.30 18.16 -6.76
N CYS A 185 10.82 17.07 -6.16
CA CYS A 185 11.14 16.69 -4.78
C CYS A 185 12.50 16.00 -4.63
N TYR A 186 13.20 15.71 -5.73
CA TYR A 186 14.47 14.99 -5.72
C TYR A 186 15.65 15.92 -5.93
N ALA A 187 16.67 15.89 -5.02
CA ALA A 187 17.99 16.38 -5.32
C ALA A 187 18.68 15.39 -6.28
N ASP A 188 19.57 15.82 -7.11
CA ASP A 188 20.34 14.94 -7.99
C ASP A 188 19.50 13.84 -8.66
N TYR A 189 18.29 14.21 -9.11
CA TYR A 189 17.32 13.31 -9.71
C TYR A 189 17.92 12.47 -10.83
N LYS A 190 17.75 11.17 -10.76
CA LYS A 190 18.09 10.24 -11.83
C LYS A 190 16.81 9.81 -12.55
N LYS A 191 16.82 9.89 -13.87
CA LYS A 191 15.63 9.57 -14.68
C LYS A 191 14.99 8.25 -14.26
N ASN A 192 13.69 8.29 -13.93
CA ASN A 192 12.85 7.22 -13.45
C ASN A 192 13.16 6.75 -12.00
N GLN A 193 13.85 7.55 -11.20
CA GLN A 193 14.08 7.26 -9.79
C GLN A 193 12.77 7.19 -9.01
N GLU A 194 11.84 8.09 -9.26
CA GLU A 194 10.53 8.16 -8.63
C GLU A 194 9.69 6.88 -8.85
N VAL A 195 9.89 6.21 -10.00
CA VAL A 195 9.22 4.93 -10.30
C VAL A 195 9.73 3.84 -9.36
N VAL A 196 11.04 3.78 -9.15
CA VAL A 196 11.67 2.79 -8.27
C VAL A 196 11.28 3.05 -6.82
N ASP A 197 11.29 4.32 -6.41
CA ASP A 197 10.93 4.73 -5.04
C ASP A 197 9.44 4.48 -4.75
N PHE A 198 8.56 4.64 -5.74
CA PHE A 198 7.17 4.24 -5.61
C PHE A 198 7.03 2.73 -5.40
N PHE A 199 7.71 1.90 -6.19
CA PHE A 199 7.64 0.45 -6.02
C PHE A 199 8.19 0.00 -4.65
N ASP A 200 9.25 0.63 -4.16
CA ASP A 200 9.74 0.42 -2.79
C ASP A 200 8.67 0.79 -1.74
N ALA A 201 7.99 1.93 -1.93
CA ALA A 201 6.94 2.37 -1.02
C ALA A 201 5.76 1.39 -1.00
N VAL A 202 5.32 0.90 -2.18
CA VAL A 202 4.27 -0.12 -2.31
C VAL A 202 4.65 -1.41 -1.56
N VAL A 203 5.87 -1.89 -1.79
CA VAL A 203 6.36 -3.12 -1.13
C VAL A 203 6.48 -2.91 0.38
N ARG A 204 6.94 -1.75 0.83
CA ARG A 204 7.01 -1.40 2.25
C ARG A 204 5.62 -1.38 2.89
N ALA A 205 4.67 -0.72 2.25
CA ALA A 205 3.29 -0.65 2.73
C ALA A 205 2.63 -2.04 2.76
N PHE A 206 2.83 -2.87 1.74
CA PHE A 206 2.31 -4.24 1.70
C PHE A 206 2.82 -5.09 2.87
N LYS A 207 4.10 -4.98 3.23
CA LYS A 207 4.71 -5.71 4.36
C LYS A 207 4.13 -5.29 5.72
N MET A 208 3.53 -4.10 5.83
CA MET A 208 2.88 -3.64 7.06
C MET A 208 1.54 -4.35 7.31
N PHE A 209 0.92 -4.89 6.26
CA PHE A 209 -0.39 -5.52 6.32
C PHE A 209 -0.34 -6.97 5.80
N PRO A 210 0.22 -7.93 6.58
CA PRO A 210 0.27 -9.34 6.21
C PRO A 210 -1.11 -9.99 6.35
N THR A 211 -2.03 -9.67 5.44
CA THR A 211 -3.46 -10.02 5.51
C THR A 211 -3.71 -11.51 5.72
N PHE A 212 -2.92 -12.39 5.05
CA PHE A 212 -3.06 -13.83 5.24
C PHE A 212 -2.81 -14.24 6.70
N ASP A 213 -1.73 -13.75 7.30
CA ASP A 213 -1.34 -14.09 8.67
C ASP A 213 -2.32 -13.51 9.69
N MET A 214 -2.79 -12.27 9.44
CA MET A 214 -3.79 -11.63 10.31
C MET A 214 -5.11 -12.39 10.32
N LEU A 215 -5.59 -12.85 9.17
CA LEU A 215 -6.78 -13.69 9.06
C LEU A 215 -6.57 -15.07 9.69
N ALA A 216 -5.44 -15.71 9.40
CA ALA A 216 -5.10 -17.02 9.96
C ALA A 216 -5.01 -17.00 11.49
N ALA A 217 -4.48 -15.92 12.09
CA ALA A 217 -4.45 -15.73 13.54
C ALA A 217 -5.85 -15.73 14.19
N ALA A 218 -6.88 -15.36 13.42
CA ALA A 218 -8.29 -15.43 13.85
C ALA A 218 -8.99 -16.73 13.41
N GLY A 219 -8.25 -17.73 12.90
CA GLY A 219 -8.81 -18.99 12.39
C GLY A 219 -9.52 -18.86 11.04
N ILE A 220 -9.34 -17.74 10.34
CA ILE A 220 -9.90 -17.51 9.00
C ILE A 220 -8.85 -17.91 7.97
N VAL A 221 -9.05 -19.05 7.33
CA VAL A 221 -8.13 -19.61 6.34
C VAL A 221 -8.87 -19.91 5.03
N PRO A 222 -8.20 -19.92 3.89
CA PRO A 222 -8.81 -20.31 2.63
C PRO A 222 -9.46 -21.69 2.72
N SER A 223 -10.69 -21.81 2.19
CA SER A 223 -11.45 -23.06 2.23
C SER A 223 -12.48 -23.11 1.10
N ASN A 224 -12.55 -24.25 0.43
CA ASN A 224 -13.59 -24.51 -0.56
C ASN A 224 -14.93 -24.98 0.08
N LYS A 225 -14.96 -25.15 1.40
CA LYS A 225 -16.12 -25.67 2.13
C LYS A 225 -16.70 -24.67 3.12
N THR A 226 -15.86 -23.87 3.74
CA THR A 226 -16.24 -22.93 4.82
C THR A 226 -16.51 -21.54 4.26
N THR A 227 -17.51 -20.88 4.80
CA THR A 227 -17.76 -19.44 4.61
C THR A 227 -17.59 -18.72 5.93
N TYR A 228 -17.29 -17.44 5.85
CA TYR A 228 -17.15 -16.56 7.00
C TYR A 228 -18.11 -15.38 6.86
N THR A 229 -18.46 -14.73 7.95
CA THR A 229 -19.27 -13.52 7.91
C THR A 229 -18.39 -12.29 7.63
N LEU A 230 -18.99 -11.21 7.15
CA LEU A 230 -18.33 -9.92 6.99
C LEU A 230 -17.71 -9.45 8.32
N ASP A 231 -18.46 -9.58 9.42
CA ASP A 231 -18.00 -9.19 10.76
C ASP A 231 -16.76 -9.98 11.22
N GLN A 232 -16.69 -11.30 10.93
CA GLN A 232 -15.50 -12.09 11.24
C GLN A 232 -14.24 -11.55 10.54
N PHE A 233 -14.33 -11.25 9.24
CA PHE A 233 -13.21 -10.67 8.50
C PHE A 233 -12.82 -9.30 9.05
N GLN A 234 -13.78 -8.40 9.23
CA GLN A 234 -13.52 -7.04 9.69
C GLN A 234 -12.94 -7.02 11.12
N THR A 235 -13.50 -7.83 12.02
CA THR A 235 -13.00 -7.95 13.40
C THR A 235 -11.58 -8.50 13.44
N ALA A 236 -11.28 -9.55 12.65
CA ALA A 236 -9.94 -10.14 12.57
C ALA A 236 -8.89 -9.09 12.14
N LEU A 237 -9.17 -8.36 11.07
CA LEU A 237 -8.24 -7.35 10.54
C LEU A 237 -8.15 -6.12 11.44
N LYS A 238 -9.27 -5.62 11.96
CA LYS A 238 -9.30 -4.50 12.91
C LYS A 238 -8.50 -4.79 14.18
N THR A 239 -8.56 -6.02 14.70
CA THR A 239 -7.80 -6.42 15.89
C THR A 239 -6.30 -6.27 15.69
N GLN A 240 -5.80 -6.48 14.49
CA GLN A 240 -4.37 -6.39 14.18
C GLN A 240 -3.94 -4.98 13.75
N THR A 241 -4.79 -4.25 13.04
CA THR A 241 -4.43 -2.94 12.46
C THR A 241 -4.94 -1.74 13.26
N GLY A 242 -5.92 -1.93 14.13
CA GLY A 242 -6.62 -0.87 14.86
C GLY A 242 -7.75 -0.23 14.06
N ALA A 243 -7.96 -0.59 12.79
CA ALA A 243 -8.95 0.02 11.91
C ALA A 243 -9.69 -1.01 11.05
N VAL A 244 -10.91 -0.68 10.64
CA VAL A 244 -11.74 -1.54 9.77
C VAL A 244 -11.38 -1.27 8.30
N PRO A 245 -10.76 -2.24 7.58
CA PRO A 245 -10.46 -2.06 6.16
C PRO A 245 -11.70 -2.19 5.28
N TYR A 246 -11.63 -1.70 4.04
CA TYR A 246 -12.56 -2.10 3.01
C TYR A 246 -12.34 -3.56 2.62
N LEU A 247 -13.43 -4.29 2.41
CA LEU A 247 -13.42 -5.62 1.85
C LEU A 247 -14.20 -5.62 0.53
N GLY A 248 -13.53 -6.06 -0.53
CA GLY A 248 -14.10 -6.20 -1.87
C GLY A 248 -14.49 -7.64 -2.16
N CYS A 249 -15.75 -7.84 -2.54
CA CYS A 249 -16.29 -9.15 -2.88
C CYS A 249 -16.92 -9.15 -4.26
N GLY A 250 -16.62 -10.21 -5.01
CA GLY A 250 -17.33 -10.56 -6.25
C GLY A 250 -18.55 -11.45 -6.01
N LYS A 251 -19.17 -11.91 -7.11
CA LYS A 251 -20.33 -12.82 -7.10
C LYS A 251 -21.44 -12.35 -6.15
N ASN A 252 -21.90 -11.12 -6.36
CA ASN A 252 -22.95 -10.50 -5.53
C ASN A 252 -22.60 -10.43 -4.04
N GLY A 253 -21.34 -10.15 -3.75
CA GLY A 253 -20.86 -9.93 -2.39
C GLY A 253 -20.49 -11.21 -1.62
N THR A 254 -20.40 -12.38 -2.28
CA THR A 254 -20.19 -13.66 -1.59
C THR A 254 -18.81 -14.29 -1.80
N VAL A 255 -17.91 -13.65 -2.54
CA VAL A 255 -16.54 -14.16 -2.75
C VAL A 255 -15.54 -13.05 -2.47
N LEU A 256 -14.73 -13.23 -1.44
CA LEU A 256 -13.68 -12.28 -1.06
C LEU A 256 -12.59 -12.22 -2.14
N GLN A 257 -12.27 -11.01 -2.60
CA GLN A 257 -11.30 -10.77 -3.66
C GLN A 257 -10.28 -9.69 -3.34
N GLU A 258 -10.65 -8.69 -2.51
CA GLU A 258 -9.82 -7.53 -2.23
C GLU A 258 -9.89 -7.10 -0.77
N VAL A 259 -8.84 -6.44 -0.33
CA VAL A 259 -8.79 -5.67 0.91
C VAL A 259 -8.05 -4.36 0.66
N TRP A 260 -8.57 -3.24 1.19
CA TRP A 260 -7.93 -1.93 1.14
C TRP A 260 -7.77 -1.39 2.54
N TYR A 261 -6.52 -1.04 2.91
CA TYR A 261 -6.15 -0.42 4.19
C TYR A 261 -5.97 1.07 3.98
N PHE A 262 -6.82 1.86 4.62
CA PHE A 262 -6.79 3.31 4.56
C PHE A 262 -5.82 3.86 5.58
N ASN A 263 -5.02 4.85 5.19
CA ASN A 263 -3.99 5.42 6.06
C ASN A 263 -3.86 6.92 5.87
N HIS A 264 -3.63 7.65 6.98
CA HIS A 264 -2.98 8.94 6.94
C HIS A 264 -1.47 8.75 7.05
N VAL A 265 -0.69 9.64 6.42
CA VAL A 265 0.77 9.53 6.37
C VAL A 265 1.42 10.70 7.10
N LEU A 266 2.38 10.41 7.96
CA LEU A 266 3.23 11.39 8.60
C LEU A 266 4.56 11.45 7.83
N GLY A 267 4.81 12.54 7.15
CA GLY A 267 5.97 12.68 6.25
C GLY A 267 5.65 12.31 4.79
N SER A 268 6.67 12.12 3.97
CA SER A 268 6.50 11.67 2.59
C SER A 268 6.01 10.23 2.51
N GLU A 269 5.26 9.88 1.48
CA GLU A 269 4.72 8.52 1.32
C GLU A 269 5.83 7.46 1.24
N GLN A 270 6.97 7.79 0.64
CA GLN A 270 8.12 6.88 0.50
C GLN A 270 8.66 6.38 1.84
N PHE A 271 8.66 7.21 2.87
CA PHE A 271 9.32 6.93 4.15
C PHE A 271 8.47 7.22 5.38
N GLY A 272 7.30 7.83 5.18
CA GLY A 272 6.40 8.26 6.23
C GLY A 272 5.86 7.12 7.09
N HIS A 273 5.34 7.50 8.24
CA HIS A 273 4.62 6.58 9.11
C HIS A 273 3.15 6.53 8.71
N PHE A 274 2.64 5.35 8.44
CA PHE A 274 1.24 5.11 8.11
C PHE A 274 0.43 4.90 9.39
N LYS A 275 -0.66 5.65 9.51
CA LYS A 275 -1.64 5.54 10.59
C LYS A 275 -2.92 4.98 10.01
N PRO A 276 -3.26 3.72 10.28
CA PRO A 276 -4.50 3.12 9.80
C PRO A 276 -5.74 3.87 10.32
N LEU A 277 -6.77 3.94 9.47
CA LEU A 277 -8.08 4.47 9.82
C LEU A 277 -9.18 3.59 9.20
N ASP A 278 -10.40 3.70 9.77
CA ASP A 278 -11.55 2.98 9.24
C ASP A 278 -11.82 3.38 7.79
N SER A 279 -12.18 2.41 6.95
CA SER A 279 -12.51 2.64 5.55
C SER A 279 -13.59 3.71 5.39
N THR A 280 -13.34 4.66 4.50
CA THR A 280 -14.33 5.66 4.07
C THR A 280 -15.25 5.11 2.97
N THR A 281 -14.91 3.97 2.39
CA THR A 281 -15.65 3.30 1.32
C THR A 281 -16.51 2.16 1.86
N LYS A 282 -17.77 2.10 1.43
CA LYS A 282 -18.68 1.02 1.81
C LYS A 282 -18.25 -0.30 1.16
N THR A 283 -18.11 -1.36 1.97
CA THR A 283 -17.78 -2.71 1.48
C THR A 283 -18.79 -3.20 0.42
N SER A 284 -18.29 -3.96 -0.57
CA SER A 284 -19.12 -4.68 -1.53
C SER A 284 -19.48 -6.10 -1.06
N CYS A 285 -18.96 -6.54 0.09
CA CYS A 285 -19.27 -7.85 0.67
C CYS A 285 -20.64 -7.88 1.33
N SER A 286 -21.31 -9.02 1.23
CA SER A 286 -22.63 -9.23 1.84
C SER A 286 -22.56 -9.19 3.37
N SER A 287 -23.47 -8.45 3.99
CA SER A 287 -23.63 -8.43 5.46
C SER A 287 -24.48 -9.57 5.99
N THR A 288 -25.17 -10.33 5.14
CA THR A 288 -26.13 -11.36 5.54
C THR A 288 -25.79 -12.76 5.02
N ALA A 289 -25.14 -12.87 3.85
CA ALA A 289 -24.71 -14.15 3.29
C ALA A 289 -23.29 -14.49 3.75
N GLY A 290 -22.98 -15.78 3.81
CA GLY A 290 -21.61 -16.27 4.02
C GLY A 290 -20.71 -15.87 2.86
N ILE A 291 -19.49 -15.48 3.17
CA ILE A 291 -18.47 -15.06 2.22
C ILE A 291 -17.44 -16.18 2.09
N HIS A 292 -17.19 -16.61 0.86
CA HIS A 292 -16.15 -17.58 0.54
C HIS A 292 -14.79 -16.91 0.47
N TYR A 293 -13.82 -17.51 1.15
CA TYR A 293 -12.39 -17.25 1.00
C TYR A 293 -11.79 -18.52 0.39
N TYR A 294 -11.86 -18.64 -0.95
CA TYR A 294 -11.53 -19.87 -1.65
C TYR A 294 -10.03 -20.21 -1.60
N GLU A 295 -9.72 -21.50 -1.54
CA GLU A 295 -8.37 -22.01 -1.77
C GLU A 295 -7.91 -21.69 -3.18
N ARG A 296 -6.61 -21.52 -3.34
CA ARG A 296 -5.97 -21.41 -4.64
C ARG A 296 -5.92 -22.77 -5.33
N THR A 297 -5.88 -22.77 -6.67
CA THR A 297 -5.67 -24.01 -7.40
C THR A 297 -4.25 -24.51 -7.12
N PRO A 298 -4.03 -25.84 -6.96
CA PRO A 298 -2.72 -26.39 -6.62
C PRO A 298 -1.60 -26.00 -7.61
N SER A 299 -1.94 -25.81 -8.89
CA SER A 299 -0.98 -25.41 -9.93
C SER A 299 -0.63 -23.92 -9.90
N SER A 300 -1.34 -23.10 -9.13
CA SER A 300 -1.17 -21.64 -9.13
C SER A 300 -0.21 -21.12 -8.06
N GLU A 301 0.21 -21.95 -7.11
CA GLU A 301 1.07 -21.53 -6.01
C GLU A 301 2.53 -21.96 -6.22
N HIS A 302 3.45 -21.10 -5.77
CA HIS A 302 4.85 -21.49 -5.62
C HIS A 302 4.98 -22.64 -4.63
N GLU A 303 5.68 -23.70 -5.03
CA GLU A 303 6.07 -24.75 -4.08
C GLU A 303 6.97 -24.14 -3.00
N VAL A 304 6.71 -24.51 -1.74
CA VAL A 304 7.66 -24.19 -0.66
C VAL A 304 8.88 -25.06 -0.89
N ARG A 305 9.96 -24.50 -1.45
CA ARG A 305 11.27 -25.14 -1.33
C ARG A 305 11.64 -25.09 0.16
N ILE A 306 11.41 -26.21 0.85
CA ILE A 306 12.08 -26.46 2.11
C ILE A 306 13.54 -26.66 1.69
N LEU A 307 14.38 -25.63 1.93
CA LEU A 307 15.82 -25.79 1.83
C LEU A 307 16.23 -26.83 2.88
N PRO A 308 17.03 -27.82 2.51
CA PRO A 308 17.49 -28.87 3.43
C PRO A 308 18.35 -28.31 4.57
#